data_d079b2e69a26ef7856feb20afa24a915
#
_entry.id   d079b2e69a26ef7856feb20afa24a915
#
_cell.length_a   1.000
_cell.length_b   1.000
_cell.length_c   1.000
_cell.angle_alpha   90.00
_cell.angle_beta   90.00
_cell.angle_gamma   90.00
#
_symmetry.space_group_name_H-M   'P 1'
#
loop_
_entity.id
_entity.type
_entity.pdbx_description
1 polymer ?
#
loop_
_entity_poly.entity_id
_entity_poly.type
_entity_poly.pdbx_seq_one_letter_code
_entity_poly.pdbx_strand_id
1 'polypeptide(L)'
;KYPSHGERFTGEPAYFRHVRMASERLFADTDTLARDYTWAVFHQPNGKFPAAIAAKLGFTLEQTAPGLLAPRIGNTYSGAVLLGLCNILDAASPGDTIFLCGYGSGAGADAFSMTVTKNILGYDRSDAEKLETRLADTTEVDYATYAKYRGKLVMGGGE
;
A
#
# COMPACT_ATOMS: atom_id res chain seq x y z
N LYS A 1 -24.14 -10.86 -7.69
CA LYS A 1 -24.31 -9.45 -7.27
C LYS A 1 -23.18 -9.10 -6.32
N TYR A 2 -22.34 -8.17 -6.68
CA TYR A 2 -21.19 -7.79 -5.86
C TYR A 2 -21.63 -6.87 -4.72
N PRO A 3 -21.01 -6.96 -3.52
CA PRO A 3 -21.23 -5.99 -2.46
C PRO A 3 -20.88 -4.58 -2.95
N SER A 4 -21.71 -3.61 -2.60
CA SER A 4 -21.45 -2.21 -2.90
C SER A 4 -22.05 -1.36 -1.78
N HIS A 5 -21.55 -0.15 -1.60
CA HIS A 5 -22.21 0.85 -0.80
C HIS A 5 -22.52 2.09 -1.64
N GLY A 6 -23.58 2.80 -1.31
CA GLY A 6 -24.13 3.91 -2.11
C GLY A 6 -23.33 5.20 -2.07
N GLU A 7 -22.18 5.23 -1.41
CA GLU A 7 -21.35 6.41 -1.24
C GLU A 7 -19.94 6.22 -1.84
N ARG A 8 -19.08 7.22 -1.74
CA ARG A 8 -17.71 7.13 -2.21
C ARG A 8 -16.99 5.97 -1.51
N PHE A 9 -16.35 5.12 -2.28
CA PHE A 9 -15.54 4.03 -1.75
C PHE A 9 -14.16 4.49 -1.24
N THR A 10 -13.80 5.76 -1.44
CA THR A 10 -12.58 6.39 -0.90
C THR A 10 -12.96 7.45 0.13
N GLY A 11 -12.18 7.58 1.18
CA GLY A 11 -12.42 8.53 2.26
C GLY A 11 -13.38 8.01 3.32
N GLU A 12 -14.11 8.92 3.97
CA GLU A 12 -15.18 8.58 4.90
C GLU A 12 -16.50 8.38 4.13
N PRO A 13 -17.33 7.40 4.54
CA PRO A 13 -17.10 6.43 5.61
C PRO A 13 -16.31 5.19 5.16
N ALA A 14 -16.15 4.97 3.85
CA ALA A 14 -15.75 3.69 3.30
C ALA A 14 -14.31 3.26 3.67
N TYR A 15 -13.29 3.89 3.08
CA TYR A 15 -11.90 3.50 3.32
C TYR A 15 -11.55 3.49 4.82
N PHE A 16 -11.75 4.61 5.50
CA PHE A 16 -11.35 4.74 6.90
C PHE A 16 -12.12 3.81 7.83
N ARG A 17 -13.42 3.67 7.62
CA ARG A 17 -14.25 2.78 8.44
C ARG A 17 -13.83 1.32 8.29
N HIS A 18 -13.71 0.84 7.05
CA HIS A 18 -13.42 -0.59 6.81
C HIS A 18 -12.00 -0.95 7.23
N VAL A 19 -11.00 -0.13 6.89
CA VAL A 19 -9.61 -0.34 7.31
C VAL A 19 -9.50 -0.33 8.83
N ARG A 20 -10.15 0.64 9.51
CA ARG A 20 -10.16 0.70 10.97
C ARG A 20 -10.78 -0.56 11.58
N MET A 21 -11.97 -0.95 11.13
CA MET A 21 -12.67 -2.12 11.68
C MET A 21 -11.87 -3.41 11.49
N ALA A 22 -11.28 -3.63 10.32
CA ALA A 22 -10.44 -4.80 10.07
C ALA A 22 -9.19 -4.81 10.97
N SER A 23 -8.57 -3.65 11.13
CA SER A 23 -7.38 -3.50 12.00
C SER A 23 -7.72 -3.74 13.47
N GLU A 24 -8.76 -3.09 14.00
CA GLU A 24 -9.20 -3.25 15.39
C GLU A 24 -9.61 -4.70 15.67
N ARG A 25 -10.25 -5.37 14.70
CA ARG A 25 -10.60 -6.79 14.82
C ARG A 25 -9.36 -7.67 14.89
N LEU A 26 -8.37 -7.46 14.02
CA LEU A 26 -7.11 -8.20 14.05
C LEU A 26 -6.40 -8.02 15.40
N PHE A 27 -6.31 -6.78 15.88
CA PHE A 27 -5.67 -6.49 17.17
C PHE A 27 -6.35 -7.21 18.33
N ALA A 28 -7.69 -7.23 18.34
CA ALA A 28 -8.45 -7.98 19.35
C ALA A 28 -8.26 -9.50 19.26
N ASP A 29 -8.24 -10.06 18.05
CA ASP A 29 -8.12 -11.50 17.81
C ASP A 29 -6.70 -12.02 18.09
N THR A 30 -5.67 -11.16 17.99
CA THR A 30 -4.25 -11.53 18.19
C THR A 30 -3.65 -10.98 19.49
N ASP A 31 -4.42 -10.25 20.28
CA ASP A 31 -3.96 -9.54 21.51
C ASP A 31 -2.72 -8.66 21.23
N THR A 32 -2.76 -7.91 20.13
CA THR A 32 -1.69 -7.01 19.69
C THR A 32 -2.15 -5.57 19.60
N LEU A 33 -1.19 -4.66 19.53
CA LEU A 33 -1.38 -3.24 19.28
C LEU A 33 -0.42 -2.77 18.19
N ALA A 34 -0.62 -1.59 17.64
CA ALA A 34 0.24 -1.02 16.60
C ALA A 34 1.74 -1.01 16.98
N ARG A 35 2.06 -0.79 18.26
CA ARG A 35 3.45 -0.78 18.77
C ARG A 35 4.16 -2.14 18.74
N ASP A 36 3.40 -3.24 18.58
CA ASP A 36 3.95 -4.60 18.58
C ASP A 36 4.42 -5.01 17.17
N TYR A 37 4.20 -4.16 16.19
CA TYR A 37 4.65 -4.36 14.82
C TYR A 37 5.90 -3.54 14.50
N THR A 38 6.84 -4.16 13.82
CA THR A 38 8.03 -3.47 13.27
C THR A 38 7.63 -2.59 12.09
N TRP A 39 6.78 -3.10 11.21
CA TRP A 39 6.36 -2.48 9.97
C TRP A 39 4.85 -2.51 9.78
N ALA A 40 4.34 -1.52 9.04
CA ALA A 40 2.93 -1.51 8.66
C ALA A 40 2.74 -1.05 7.21
N VAL A 41 1.85 -1.73 6.49
CA VAL A 41 1.42 -1.36 5.15
C VAL A 41 -0.09 -1.36 5.04
N PHE A 42 -0.63 -0.32 4.44
CA PHE A 42 -2.06 -0.12 4.19
C PHE A 42 -2.33 -0.01 2.70
N HIS A 43 -3.54 -0.33 2.28
CA HIS A 43 -4.01 0.09 0.96
C HIS A 43 -3.88 1.60 0.80
N GLN A 44 -3.34 2.07 -0.33
CA GLN A 44 -2.93 3.45 -0.51
C GLN A 44 -3.55 4.07 -1.77
N PRO A 45 -4.80 4.57 -1.67
CA PRO A 45 -5.42 5.29 -2.78
C PRO A 45 -4.73 6.63 -3.08
N ASN A 46 -3.98 7.14 -2.12
CA ASN A 46 -3.09 8.30 -2.18
C ASN A 46 -2.13 8.26 -0.98
N GLY A 47 -1.20 9.22 -0.89
CA GLY A 47 -0.25 9.27 0.23
C GLY A 47 -0.82 9.72 1.57
N LYS A 48 -2.00 10.36 1.60
CA LYS A 48 -2.59 10.95 2.82
C LYS A 48 -3.43 9.97 3.63
N PHE A 49 -4.22 9.11 2.95
CA PHE A 49 -5.17 8.22 3.61
C PHE A 49 -4.50 7.16 4.47
N PRO A 50 -3.48 6.39 3.97
CA PRO A 50 -2.78 5.43 4.79
C PRO A 50 -2.06 6.08 5.98
N ALA A 51 -1.43 7.24 5.80
CA ALA A 51 -0.80 7.96 6.90
C ALA A 51 -1.82 8.38 7.98
N ALA A 52 -2.99 8.88 7.57
CA ALA A 52 -4.03 9.31 8.49
C ALA A 52 -4.65 8.15 9.30
N ILE A 53 -4.92 7.00 8.63
CA ILE A 53 -5.48 5.83 9.34
C ILE A 53 -4.42 5.18 10.24
N ALA A 54 -3.18 5.09 9.80
CA ALA A 54 -2.07 4.58 10.59
C ALA A 54 -1.91 5.35 11.90
N ALA A 55 -1.89 6.68 11.83
CA ALA A 55 -1.82 7.53 13.01
C ALA A 55 -3.01 7.32 13.96
N LYS A 56 -4.25 7.18 13.43
CA LYS A 56 -5.44 6.89 14.24
C LYS A 56 -5.37 5.52 14.94
N LEU A 57 -4.69 4.55 14.35
CA LEU A 57 -4.49 3.21 14.91
C LEU A 57 -3.28 3.12 15.85
N GLY A 58 -2.48 4.19 15.95
CA GLY A 58 -1.32 4.26 16.84
C GLY A 58 0.01 3.86 16.21
N PHE A 59 0.08 3.69 14.89
CA PHE A 59 1.34 3.47 14.18
C PHE A 59 2.14 4.77 14.04
N THR A 60 3.47 4.64 14.07
CA THR A 60 4.40 5.75 13.83
C THR A 60 4.68 5.92 12.32
N LEU A 61 5.30 7.04 11.97
CA LEU A 61 5.75 7.27 10.59
C LEU A 61 6.85 6.29 10.17
N GLU A 62 7.75 5.96 11.09
CA GLU A 62 8.85 5.03 10.86
C GLU A 62 8.33 3.65 10.49
N GLN A 63 7.29 3.17 11.18
CA GLN A 63 6.67 1.87 10.89
C GLN A 63 6.02 1.82 9.50
N THR A 64 5.51 2.94 9.00
CA THR A 64 4.71 2.99 7.77
C THR A 64 5.48 3.49 6.55
N ALA A 65 6.57 4.24 6.74
CA ALA A 65 7.31 4.88 5.63
C ALA A 65 7.77 3.89 4.54
N PRO A 66 8.34 2.72 4.85
CA PRO A 66 8.78 1.78 3.81
C PRO A 66 7.62 1.21 2.99
N GLY A 67 6.44 1.07 3.58
CA GLY A 67 5.24 0.58 2.89
C GLY A 67 4.51 1.65 2.06
N LEU A 68 4.83 2.93 2.22
CA LEU A 68 4.08 4.05 1.63
C LEU A 68 4.69 4.48 0.29
N LEU A 69 4.23 3.89 -0.81
CA LEU A 69 4.74 4.12 -2.16
C LEU A 69 3.88 5.06 -3.02
N ALA A 70 2.61 5.26 -2.67
CA ALA A 70 1.68 6.07 -3.46
C ALA A 70 2.16 7.51 -3.75
N PRO A 71 2.94 8.19 -2.90
CA PRO A 71 3.51 9.48 -3.24
C PRO A 71 4.49 9.45 -4.42
N ARG A 72 5.13 8.30 -4.68
CA ARG A 72 6.14 8.11 -5.75
C ARG A 72 5.54 7.57 -7.03
N ILE A 73 4.64 6.58 -6.93
CA ILE A 73 4.15 5.82 -8.10
C ILE A 73 2.64 5.94 -8.31
N GLY A 74 1.94 6.69 -7.47
CA GLY A 74 0.49 6.80 -7.55
C GLY A 74 -0.24 5.59 -6.97
N ASN A 75 -1.55 5.55 -7.19
CA ASN A 75 -2.39 4.43 -6.75
C ASN A 75 -2.30 3.25 -7.73
N THR A 76 -1.74 2.16 -7.30
CA THR A 76 -1.66 0.90 -8.05
C THR A 76 -2.84 -0.05 -7.74
N TYR A 77 -3.93 0.48 -7.20
CA TYR A 77 -5.18 -0.24 -6.88
C TYR A 77 -4.93 -1.48 -5.99
N SER A 78 -5.36 -2.67 -6.44
CA SER A 78 -5.18 -3.92 -5.68
C SER A 78 -3.71 -4.31 -5.46
N GLY A 79 -2.79 -3.83 -6.30
CA GLY A 79 -1.35 -4.01 -6.14
C GLY A 79 -0.71 -3.14 -5.06
N ALA A 80 -1.41 -2.10 -4.59
CA ALA A 80 -0.80 -1.08 -3.74
C ALA A 80 -0.24 -1.63 -2.41
N VAL A 81 -0.98 -2.51 -1.74
CA VAL A 81 -0.54 -3.11 -0.49
C VAL A 81 0.56 -4.15 -0.71
N LEU A 82 0.48 -4.90 -1.81
CA LEU A 82 1.50 -5.92 -2.14
C LEU A 82 2.84 -5.29 -2.51
N LEU A 83 2.84 -4.21 -3.26
CA LEU A 83 4.08 -3.47 -3.56
C LEU A 83 4.71 -2.88 -2.29
N GLY A 84 3.90 -2.31 -1.41
CA GLY A 84 4.39 -1.86 -0.11
C GLY A 84 4.96 -2.98 0.75
N LEU A 85 4.33 -4.17 0.74
CA LEU A 85 4.86 -5.37 1.40
C LEU A 85 6.19 -5.82 0.78
N CYS A 86 6.32 -5.83 -0.55
CA CYS A 86 7.58 -6.16 -1.21
C CYS A 86 8.70 -5.23 -0.75
N ASN A 87 8.46 -3.92 -0.70
CA ASN A 87 9.46 -2.95 -0.25
C ASN A 87 9.87 -3.18 1.22
N ILE A 88 8.92 -3.51 2.08
CA ILE A 88 9.21 -3.88 3.47
C ILE A 88 10.07 -5.14 3.52
N LEU A 89 9.70 -6.20 2.79
CA LEU A 89 10.43 -7.46 2.77
C LEU A 89 11.85 -7.33 2.20
N ASP A 90 12.09 -6.35 1.34
CA ASP A 90 13.43 -6.02 0.82
C ASP A 90 14.40 -5.53 1.90
N ALA A 91 13.88 -5.01 3.02
CA ALA A 91 14.64 -4.45 4.14
C ALA A 91 14.46 -5.21 5.46
N ALA A 92 13.46 -6.09 5.54
CA ALA A 92 13.09 -6.77 6.77
C ALA A 92 14.12 -7.81 7.23
N SER A 93 14.18 -8.01 8.52
CA SER A 93 15.03 -8.99 9.21
C SER A 93 14.21 -10.11 9.84
N PRO A 94 14.78 -11.32 10.03
CA PRO A 94 14.11 -12.38 10.79
C PRO A 94 13.66 -11.91 12.18
N GLY A 95 12.40 -12.15 12.51
CA GLY A 95 11.79 -11.70 13.75
C GLY A 95 10.99 -10.41 13.63
N ASP A 96 11.15 -9.64 12.55
CA ASP A 96 10.30 -8.48 12.30
C ASP A 96 8.83 -8.90 12.17
N THR A 97 7.95 -8.06 12.69
CA THR A 97 6.51 -8.23 12.60
C THR A 97 5.93 -7.21 11.64
N ILE A 98 5.05 -7.66 10.75
CA ILE A 98 4.46 -6.83 9.71
C ILE A 98 2.93 -6.83 9.87
N PHE A 99 2.36 -5.65 10.03
CA PHE A 99 0.94 -5.41 9.87
C PHE A 99 0.63 -5.08 8.41
N LEU A 100 -0.39 -5.71 7.85
CA LEU A 100 -0.87 -5.45 6.49
C LEU A 100 -2.37 -5.27 6.51
N CYS A 101 -2.89 -4.21 5.88
CA CYS A 101 -4.33 -4.04 5.69
C CYS A 101 -4.66 -3.64 4.24
N GLY A 102 -5.32 -4.55 3.55
CA GLY A 102 -5.91 -4.34 2.22
C GLY A 102 -7.29 -3.72 2.31
N TYR A 103 -7.68 -3.01 1.25
CA TYR A 103 -9.04 -2.49 1.08
C TYR A 103 -9.43 -2.58 -0.39
N GLY A 104 -10.64 -3.04 -0.65
CA GLY A 104 -11.18 -3.17 -2.01
C GLY A 104 -12.45 -2.35 -2.22
N SER A 105 -12.71 -1.98 -3.47
CA SER A 105 -13.90 -1.21 -3.88
C SER A 105 -15.24 -1.96 -3.70
N GLY A 106 -15.19 -3.26 -3.38
CA GLY A 106 -16.33 -4.03 -2.92
C GLY A 106 -16.76 -3.72 -1.48
N ALA A 107 -16.18 -2.67 -0.86
CA ALA A 107 -16.41 -2.26 0.52
C ALA A 107 -16.01 -3.34 1.54
N GLY A 108 -14.84 -3.96 1.32
CA GLY A 108 -14.21 -4.91 2.22
C GLY A 108 -12.78 -4.53 2.55
N ALA A 109 -12.33 -4.85 3.75
CA ALA A 109 -10.95 -4.73 4.16
C ALA A 109 -10.54 -5.98 4.93
N ASP A 110 -9.32 -6.46 4.67
CA ASP A 110 -8.71 -7.60 5.35
C ASP A 110 -7.40 -7.17 5.99
N ALA A 111 -7.19 -7.55 7.23
CA ALA A 111 -5.97 -7.26 7.97
C ALA A 111 -5.22 -8.56 8.30
N PHE A 112 -3.90 -8.50 8.25
CA PHE A 112 -3.01 -9.63 8.49
C PHE A 112 -1.89 -9.23 9.44
N SER A 113 -1.52 -10.17 10.31
CA SER A 113 -0.32 -10.11 11.13
C SER A 113 0.66 -11.18 10.64
N MET A 114 1.89 -10.77 10.35
CA MET A 114 2.91 -11.67 9.80
C MET A 114 4.22 -11.52 10.58
N THR A 115 4.95 -12.61 10.72
CA THR A 115 6.31 -12.61 11.27
C THR A 115 7.29 -13.04 10.20
N VAL A 116 8.34 -12.26 10.00
CA VAL A 116 9.41 -12.57 9.05
C VAL A 116 10.24 -13.73 9.60
N THR A 117 10.33 -14.80 8.84
CA THR A 117 11.09 -15.99 9.24
C THR A 117 12.53 -15.95 8.77
N LYS A 118 13.39 -16.84 9.29
CA LYS A 118 14.78 -16.99 8.85
C LYS A 118 14.93 -17.33 7.36
N ASN A 119 13.89 -17.81 6.72
CA ASN A 119 13.91 -18.15 5.29
C ASN A 119 14.16 -16.93 4.40
N ILE A 120 13.90 -15.71 4.89
CA ILE A 120 14.20 -14.49 4.14
C ILE A 120 15.70 -14.34 3.83
N LEU A 121 16.57 -14.88 4.67
CA LEU A 121 18.04 -14.82 4.48
C LEU A 121 18.53 -15.69 3.31
N GLY A 122 17.80 -16.75 2.99
CA GLY A 122 18.11 -17.66 1.89
C GLY A 122 17.24 -17.43 0.65
N TYR A 123 16.44 -16.39 0.62
CA TYR A 123 15.60 -16.10 -0.53
C TYR A 123 16.44 -15.72 -1.75
N ASP A 124 16.33 -16.51 -2.82
CA ASP A 124 17.01 -16.23 -4.08
C ASP A 124 16.38 -15.03 -4.78
N ARG A 125 17.18 -14.01 -5.03
CA ARG A 125 16.77 -12.77 -5.71
C ARG A 125 17.34 -12.66 -7.13
N SER A 126 17.84 -13.76 -7.70
CA SER A 126 18.41 -13.76 -9.07
C SER A 126 17.39 -13.29 -10.11
N ASP A 127 16.11 -13.63 -9.91
CA ASP A 127 15.03 -13.29 -10.85
C ASP A 127 14.25 -12.02 -10.48
N ALA A 128 14.53 -11.41 -9.32
CA ALA A 128 13.78 -10.26 -8.83
C ALA A 128 14.66 -9.24 -8.12
N GLU A 129 14.93 -8.14 -8.77
CA GLU A 129 15.60 -6.99 -8.16
C GLU A 129 14.78 -6.42 -6.99
N LYS A 130 15.48 -5.77 -6.07
CA LYS A 130 14.81 -4.98 -5.02
C LYS A 130 13.90 -3.93 -5.63
N LEU A 131 12.79 -3.66 -4.97
CA LEU A 131 11.80 -2.70 -5.46
C LEU A 131 12.40 -1.30 -5.64
N GLU A 132 13.26 -0.85 -4.73
CA GLU A 132 13.93 0.45 -4.85
C GLU A 132 14.79 0.56 -6.11
N THR A 133 15.47 -0.50 -6.53
CA THR A 133 16.23 -0.53 -7.80
C THR A 133 15.29 -0.30 -8.99
N ARG A 134 14.15 -0.99 -9.01
CA ARG A 134 13.14 -0.81 -10.06
C ARG A 134 12.48 0.57 -10.04
N LEU A 135 12.25 1.13 -8.86
CA LEU A 135 11.68 2.47 -8.72
C LEU A 135 12.69 3.58 -9.09
N ALA A 136 13.97 3.29 -9.09
CA ALA A 136 15.02 4.20 -9.56
C ALA A 136 15.18 4.19 -11.09
N ASP A 137 14.79 3.10 -11.76
CA ASP A 137 14.82 2.98 -13.23
C ASP A 137 13.57 3.64 -13.85
N THR A 138 13.56 4.96 -13.85
CA THR A 138 12.46 5.78 -14.36
C THR A 138 12.97 6.85 -15.32
N THR A 139 12.13 7.18 -16.30
CA THR A 139 12.36 8.35 -17.16
C THR A 139 11.27 9.38 -16.86
N GLU A 140 11.70 10.53 -16.37
CA GLU A 140 10.77 11.65 -16.16
C GLU A 140 10.34 12.25 -17.50
N VAL A 141 9.05 12.50 -17.61
CA VAL A 141 8.45 13.21 -18.76
C VAL A 141 7.56 14.33 -18.25
N ASP A 142 7.45 15.39 -19.03
CA ASP A 142 6.52 16.48 -18.72
C ASP A 142 5.06 16.03 -18.91
N TYR A 143 4.12 16.84 -18.38
CA TYR A 143 2.70 16.53 -18.45
C TYR A 143 2.17 16.46 -19.89
N ALA A 144 2.67 17.27 -20.81
CA ALA A 144 2.24 17.29 -22.20
C ALA A 144 2.62 15.96 -22.90
N THR A 145 3.85 15.50 -22.70
CA THR A 145 4.34 14.20 -23.17
C THR A 145 3.54 13.04 -22.57
N TYR A 146 3.29 13.07 -21.27
CA TYR A 146 2.43 12.09 -20.61
C TYR A 146 1.00 12.06 -21.20
N ALA A 147 0.39 13.23 -21.36
CA ALA A 147 -0.96 13.34 -21.91
C ALA A 147 -1.04 12.84 -23.35
N LYS A 148 0.01 13.11 -24.17
CA LYS A 148 0.14 12.56 -25.52
C LYS A 148 0.23 11.05 -25.52
N TYR A 149 1.08 10.44 -24.70
CA TYR A 149 1.22 8.98 -24.60
C TYR A 149 -0.06 8.30 -24.13
N ARG A 150 -0.84 8.99 -23.30
CA ARG A 150 -2.14 8.52 -22.82
C ARG A 150 -3.30 8.76 -23.80
N GLY A 151 -3.05 9.35 -24.94
CA GLY A 151 -4.09 9.71 -25.91
C GLY A 151 -5.10 10.75 -25.40
N LYS A 152 -4.69 11.57 -24.40
CA LYS A 152 -5.54 12.60 -23.81
C LYS A 152 -5.50 13.93 -24.57
N LEU A 153 -4.51 14.12 -25.42
CA LEU A 153 -4.40 15.28 -26.31
C LEU A 153 -4.80 14.85 -27.72
N VAL A 154 -5.88 15.45 -28.22
CA VAL A 154 -6.22 15.37 -29.66
C VAL A 154 -5.31 16.37 -30.35
N MET A 155 -4.29 15.87 -31.05
CA MET A 155 -3.52 16.70 -31.96
C MET A 155 -4.46 17.03 -33.11
N GLY A 156 -4.83 18.29 -33.28
CA GLY A 156 -5.58 18.73 -34.44
C GLY A 156 -4.82 18.27 -35.67
N GLY A 157 -5.48 17.48 -36.54
CA GLY A 157 -4.93 17.10 -37.83
C GLY A 157 -4.67 18.39 -38.61
N GLY A 158 -3.40 18.73 -38.84
CA GLY A 158 -3.07 19.66 -39.87
C GLY A 158 -3.42 19.01 -41.21
N GLU A 159 -4.36 19.62 -41.93
CA GLU A 159 -4.53 19.41 -43.37
C GLU A 159 -3.26 19.85 -44.13
#